data_d85b504624c47e5a81c9fefc67261e44
#
_entry.id   d85b504624c47e5a81c9fefc67261e44
#
_cell.length_a   1.000
_cell.length_b   1.000
_cell.length_c   1.000
_cell.angle_alpha   90.00
_cell.angle_beta   90.00
_cell.angle_gamma   90.00
#
_symmetry.space_group_name_H-M   'P 1'
#
loop_
_entity.id
_entity.type
_entity.pdbx_description
1 polymer ?
#
loop_
_entity_poly.entity_id
_entity_poly.type
_entity_poly.pdbx_seq_one_letter_code
_entity_poly.pdbx_strand_id
1 'polypeptide(L)'
;EASVAAGIRRIEATTGYGVLNLLDDRTAELANTAVALKANNMKDVAARAQAVTAELKEANKQLEIAKAKLASSQIDGLFQNAVEVDGVRIVTVYLNGTTPDTLRSMMDKLRDKEPNAVGALIGTDGSKTTLAVGVGKNALARGLKAGALVKQIAAIAGGNGGGKPDFA
;
A
#
# COMPACT_ATOMS: atom_id res chain seq x y z
N GLU A 1 -28.17 27.79 10.54
CA GLU A 1 -27.54 28.86 9.74
C GLU A 1 -26.52 28.24 8.82
N ALA A 2 -26.54 28.54 7.52
CA ALA A 2 -25.61 28.06 6.54
C ALA A 2 -25.17 29.19 5.62
N SER A 3 -23.91 29.14 5.12
CA SER A 3 -23.44 30.04 4.07
C SER A 3 -23.89 29.49 2.71
N VAL A 4 -24.55 30.28 1.90
CA VAL A 4 -25.05 29.89 0.58
C VAL A 4 -24.16 30.45 -0.54
N ALA A 5 -23.62 31.64 -0.32
CA ALA A 5 -22.68 32.33 -1.22
C ALA A 5 -21.88 33.36 -0.45
N ALA A 6 -20.88 33.99 -1.07
CA ALA A 6 -20.12 35.07 -0.46
C ALA A 6 -21.04 36.22 0.00
N GLY A 7 -21.05 36.49 1.31
CA GLY A 7 -21.89 37.53 1.94
C GLY A 7 -23.37 37.18 2.10
N ILE A 8 -23.80 35.96 1.71
CA ILE A 8 -25.21 35.54 1.86
C ILE A 8 -25.30 34.40 2.88
N ARG A 9 -26.07 34.61 3.93
CA ARG A 9 -26.35 33.61 4.96
C ARG A 9 -27.83 33.23 4.92
N ARG A 10 -28.10 31.94 5.02
CA ARG A 10 -29.46 31.39 5.11
C ARG A 10 -29.73 30.99 6.55
N ILE A 11 -30.85 31.47 7.09
CA ILE A 11 -31.35 31.09 8.41
C ILE A 11 -32.67 30.34 8.18
N GLU A 12 -32.76 29.14 8.69
CA GLU A 12 -33.97 28.35 8.75
C GLU A 12 -34.38 28.24 10.20
N ALA A 13 -35.65 28.47 10.49
CA ALA A 13 -36.21 28.35 11.81
C ALA A 13 -37.46 27.47 11.77
N THR A 14 -37.64 26.64 12.77
CA THR A 14 -38.82 25.82 12.94
C THR A 14 -39.40 26.03 14.33
N THR A 15 -40.72 25.96 14.47
CA THR A 15 -41.44 26.17 15.73
C THR A 15 -42.55 25.12 15.92
N GLY A 16 -43.11 25.07 17.14
CA GLY A 16 -44.23 24.18 17.46
C GLY A 16 -43.91 22.69 17.24
N TYR A 17 -44.79 21.96 16.60
CA TYR A 17 -44.63 20.54 16.32
C TYR A 17 -43.45 20.23 15.39
N GLY A 18 -43.01 21.19 14.56
CA GLY A 18 -41.84 21.04 13.75
C GLY A 18 -40.53 20.84 14.54
N VAL A 19 -40.47 21.43 15.75
CA VAL A 19 -39.32 21.21 16.66
C VAL A 19 -39.31 19.78 17.20
N LEU A 20 -40.50 19.25 17.54
CA LEU A 20 -40.61 17.87 18.03
C LEU A 20 -40.20 16.89 16.95
N ASN A 21 -40.71 17.04 15.72
CA ASN A 21 -40.32 16.20 14.60
C ASN A 21 -38.79 16.24 14.34
N LEU A 22 -38.19 17.43 14.40
CA LEU A 22 -36.75 17.58 14.27
C LEU A 22 -35.96 16.84 15.36
N LEU A 23 -36.44 16.88 16.60
CA LEU A 23 -35.84 16.17 17.73
C LEU A 23 -35.97 14.65 17.55
N ASP A 24 -37.12 14.17 17.12
CA ASP A 24 -37.38 12.76 16.86
C ASP A 24 -36.47 12.25 15.75
N ASP A 25 -36.35 12.97 14.63
CA ASP A 25 -35.46 12.65 13.54
C ASP A 25 -33.98 12.56 14.00
N ARG A 26 -33.52 13.55 14.76
CA ARG A 26 -32.14 13.57 15.29
C ARG A 26 -31.88 12.44 16.28
N THR A 27 -32.88 12.13 17.10
CA THR A 27 -32.79 11.02 18.06
C THR A 27 -32.72 9.67 17.31
N ALA A 28 -33.52 9.50 16.25
CA ALA A 28 -33.49 8.33 15.43
C ALA A 28 -32.13 8.16 14.69
N GLU A 29 -31.59 9.24 14.11
CA GLU A 29 -30.25 9.24 13.49
C GLU A 29 -29.16 8.83 14.50
N LEU A 30 -29.22 9.38 15.73
CA LEU A 30 -28.26 9.05 16.78
C LEU A 30 -28.39 7.59 17.24
N ALA A 31 -29.62 7.08 17.36
CA ALA A 31 -29.87 5.68 17.69
C ALA A 31 -29.32 4.74 16.61
N ASN A 32 -29.58 5.03 15.33
CA ASN A 32 -29.05 4.27 14.22
C ASN A 32 -27.52 4.29 14.18
N THR A 33 -26.91 5.45 14.47
CA THR A 33 -25.47 5.59 14.56
C THR A 33 -24.88 4.77 15.72
N ALA A 34 -25.57 4.75 16.88
CA ALA A 34 -25.17 3.92 18.02
C ALA A 34 -25.15 2.43 17.65
N VAL A 35 -26.19 1.96 16.94
CA VAL A 35 -26.26 0.56 16.45
C VAL A 35 -25.12 0.27 15.47
N ALA A 36 -24.88 1.14 14.49
CA ALA A 36 -23.83 0.96 13.49
C ALA A 36 -22.41 0.88 14.11
N LEU A 37 -22.16 1.69 15.13
CA LEU A 37 -20.89 1.72 15.86
C LEU A 37 -20.82 0.66 16.98
N LYS A 38 -21.89 -0.11 17.22
CA LYS A 38 -22.00 -1.04 18.35
C LYS A 38 -21.75 -0.33 19.70
N ALA A 39 -22.28 0.89 19.85
CA ALA A 39 -22.26 1.61 21.11
C ALA A 39 -23.36 1.05 22.04
N ASN A 40 -23.11 1.03 23.33
CA ASN A 40 -24.07 0.48 24.30
C ASN A 40 -25.34 1.36 24.40
N ASN A 41 -25.19 2.66 24.20
CA ASN A 41 -26.27 3.64 24.21
C ASN A 41 -25.89 4.88 23.37
N MET A 42 -26.87 5.76 23.12
CA MET A 42 -26.66 6.97 22.31
C MET A 42 -25.63 7.95 22.92
N LYS A 43 -25.48 7.96 24.25
CA LYS A 43 -24.53 8.87 24.93
C LYS A 43 -23.08 8.45 24.67
N ASP A 44 -22.85 7.18 24.37
CA ASP A 44 -21.51 6.62 24.16
C ASP A 44 -21.05 6.69 22.69
N VAL A 45 -21.91 7.18 21.77
CA VAL A 45 -21.63 7.23 20.33
C VAL A 45 -20.31 7.93 20.02
N ALA A 46 -20.08 9.10 20.62
CA ALA A 46 -18.86 9.87 20.39
C ALA A 46 -17.60 9.13 20.88
N ALA A 47 -17.67 8.56 22.09
CA ALA A 47 -16.56 7.77 22.64
C ALA A 47 -16.30 6.51 21.81
N ARG A 48 -17.36 5.83 21.38
CA ARG A 48 -17.22 4.63 20.52
C ARG A 48 -16.66 4.96 19.14
N ALA A 49 -17.08 6.07 18.54
CA ALA A 49 -16.50 6.55 17.27
C ALA A 49 -15.00 6.81 17.38
N GLN A 50 -14.56 7.45 18.47
CA GLN A 50 -13.13 7.66 18.74
C GLN A 50 -12.39 6.34 18.92
N ALA A 51 -12.96 5.40 19.68
CA ALA A 51 -12.37 4.08 19.88
C ALA A 51 -12.24 3.31 18.56
N VAL A 52 -13.28 3.25 17.72
CA VAL A 52 -13.23 2.58 16.41
C VAL A 52 -12.19 3.21 15.50
N THR A 53 -12.06 4.54 15.52
CA THR A 53 -11.04 5.23 14.73
C THR A 53 -9.63 4.87 15.20
N ALA A 54 -9.42 4.78 16.52
CA ALA A 54 -8.15 4.36 17.08
C ALA A 54 -7.84 2.86 16.77
N GLU A 55 -8.84 1.98 16.93
CA GLU A 55 -8.74 0.56 16.57
C GLU A 55 -8.37 0.38 15.09
N LEU A 56 -9.01 1.12 14.18
CA LEU A 56 -8.72 1.09 12.75
C LEU A 56 -7.29 1.55 12.45
N LYS A 57 -6.84 2.63 13.09
CA LYS A 57 -5.45 3.13 12.93
C LYS A 57 -4.43 2.09 13.39
N GLU A 58 -4.67 1.46 14.54
CA GLU A 58 -3.77 0.42 15.05
C GLU A 58 -3.80 -0.83 14.17
N ALA A 59 -4.98 -1.28 13.72
CA ALA A 59 -5.11 -2.41 12.80
C ALA A 59 -4.35 -2.18 11.49
N ASN A 60 -4.46 -0.98 10.91
CA ASN A 60 -3.71 -0.63 9.71
C ASN A 60 -2.19 -0.64 9.95
N LYS A 61 -1.73 -0.13 11.10
CA LYS A 61 -0.31 -0.18 11.48
C LYS A 61 0.19 -1.62 11.63
N GLN A 62 -0.57 -2.49 12.29
CA GLN A 62 -0.23 -3.91 12.44
C GLN A 62 -0.20 -4.64 11.10
N LEU A 63 -1.12 -4.30 10.20
CA LEU A 63 -1.14 -4.83 8.84
C LEU A 63 0.14 -4.45 8.07
N GLU A 64 0.58 -3.20 8.15
CA GLU A 64 1.82 -2.76 7.48
C GLU A 64 3.06 -3.43 8.09
N ILE A 65 3.11 -3.59 9.41
CA ILE A 65 4.19 -4.34 10.09
C ILE A 65 4.21 -5.80 9.63
N ALA A 66 3.05 -6.45 9.57
CA ALA A 66 2.94 -7.84 9.13
C ALA A 66 3.37 -8.00 7.66
N LYS A 67 2.93 -7.11 6.77
CA LYS A 67 3.37 -7.09 5.37
C LYS A 67 4.89 -6.88 5.26
N ALA A 68 5.46 -5.97 6.05
CA ALA A 68 6.90 -5.73 6.06
C ALA A 68 7.70 -6.95 6.53
N LYS A 69 7.22 -7.67 7.56
CA LYS A 69 7.84 -8.92 8.04
C LYS A 69 7.77 -10.03 7.00
N LEU A 70 6.61 -10.22 6.37
CA LEU A 70 6.43 -11.19 5.29
C LEU A 70 7.39 -10.91 4.12
N ALA A 71 7.46 -9.66 3.65
CA ALA A 71 8.38 -9.26 2.60
C ALA A 71 9.84 -9.49 2.98
N SER A 72 10.23 -9.23 4.24
CA SER A 72 11.59 -9.50 4.72
C SER A 72 11.92 -11.00 4.73
N SER A 73 11.01 -11.82 5.25
CA SER A 73 11.18 -13.28 5.28
C SER A 73 11.27 -13.88 3.87
N GLN A 74 10.47 -13.36 2.93
CA GLN A 74 10.55 -13.77 1.52
C GLN A 74 11.91 -13.44 0.92
N ILE A 75 12.47 -12.26 1.18
CA ILE A 75 13.80 -11.86 0.68
C ILE A 75 14.89 -12.79 1.20
N ASP A 76 14.82 -13.20 2.46
CA ASP A 76 15.80 -14.14 3.02
C ASP A 76 15.76 -15.49 2.29
N GLY A 77 14.57 -15.96 1.93
CA GLY A 77 14.38 -17.14 1.09
C GLY A 77 14.89 -16.99 -0.34
N LEU A 78 14.83 -15.79 -0.91
CA LEU A 78 15.28 -15.53 -2.27
C LEU A 78 16.80 -15.75 -2.43
N PHE A 79 17.56 -15.39 -1.42
CA PHE A 79 19.03 -15.56 -1.46
C PHE A 79 19.48 -17.01 -1.33
N GLN A 80 18.62 -17.90 -0.84
CA GLN A 80 18.95 -19.34 -0.77
C GLN A 80 19.08 -19.98 -2.16
N ASN A 81 18.33 -19.44 -3.14
CA ASN A 81 18.35 -19.90 -4.53
C ASN A 81 19.13 -18.97 -5.46
N ALA A 82 19.90 -18.04 -4.92
CA ALA A 82 20.71 -17.12 -5.71
C ALA A 82 21.84 -17.86 -6.42
N VAL A 83 22.02 -17.59 -7.70
CA VAL A 83 23.16 -18.08 -8.49
C VAL A 83 24.27 -17.02 -8.42
N GLU A 84 25.49 -17.44 -8.14
CA GLU A 84 26.64 -16.55 -8.14
C GLU A 84 27.41 -16.68 -9.46
N VAL A 85 27.60 -15.55 -10.13
CA VAL A 85 28.37 -15.44 -11.36
C VAL A 85 29.38 -14.30 -11.22
N ASP A 86 30.66 -14.58 -11.31
CA ASP A 86 31.72 -13.59 -11.18
C ASP A 86 31.62 -12.71 -9.92
N GLY A 87 31.20 -13.30 -8.79
CA GLY A 87 31.02 -12.57 -7.53
C GLY A 87 29.80 -11.63 -7.50
N VAL A 88 28.88 -11.79 -8.44
CA VAL A 88 27.55 -11.14 -8.45
C VAL A 88 26.51 -12.20 -8.12
N ARG A 89 25.67 -11.93 -7.13
CA ARG A 89 24.56 -12.80 -6.74
C ARG A 89 23.31 -12.47 -7.53
N ILE A 90 22.87 -13.38 -8.36
CA ILE A 90 21.70 -13.21 -9.22
C ILE A 90 20.49 -13.87 -8.54
N VAL A 91 19.49 -13.07 -8.28
CA VAL A 91 18.21 -13.51 -7.67
C VAL A 91 17.09 -13.35 -8.68
N THR A 92 16.44 -14.45 -9.05
CA THR A 92 15.30 -14.44 -9.96
C THR A 92 14.10 -15.09 -9.29
N VAL A 93 12.96 -14.41 -9.29
CA VAL A 93 11.74 -14.93 -8.66
C VAL A 93 10.48 -14.51 -9.40
N TYR A 94 9.53 -15.42 -9.46
CA TYR A 94 8.17 -15.19 -9.88
C TYR A 94 7.24 -15.14 -8.66
N LEU A 95 6.43 -14.07 -8.55
CA LEU A 95 5.55 -13.80 -7.43
C LEU A 95 4.11 -13.61 -7.94
N ASN A 96 3.24 -14.51 -7.56
CA ASN A 96 1.81 -14.42 -7.88
C ASN A 96 1.08 -13.51 -6.89
N GLY A 97 0.10 -12.73 -7.36
CA GLY A 97 -0.69 -11.83 -6.54
C GLY A 97 0.09 -10.60 -6.02
N THR A 98 1.18 -10.21 -6.70
CA THR A 98 2.06 -9.14 -6.23
C THR A 98 1.91 -7.87 -7.07
N THR A 99 1.69 -6.74 -6.41
CA THR A 99 1.56 -5.43 -7.05
C THR A 99 2.92 -4.84 -7.42
N PRO A 100 2.98 -3.91 -8.40
CA PRO A 100 4.23 -3.22 -8.77
C PRO A 100 4.91 -2.50 -7.58
N ASP A 101 4.15 -1.90 -6.68
CA ASP A 101 4.69 -1.22 -5.51
C ASP A 101 5.35 -2.20 -4.52
N THR A 102 4.76 -3.38 -4.36
CA THR A 102 5.35 -4.45 -3.54
C THR A 102 6.66 -4.95 -4.15
N LEU A 103 6.69 -5.18 -5.48
CA LEU A 103 7.93 -5.57 -6.18
C LEU A 103 9.04 -4.53 -5.99
N ARG A 104 8.69 -3.25 -6.09
CA ARG A 104 9.64 -2.15 -5.88
C ARG A 104 10.20 -2.18 -4.46
N SER A 105 9.33 -2.27 -3.46
CA SER A 105 9.74 -2.34 -2.05
C SER A 105 10.62 -3.56 -1.74
N MET A 106 10.31 -4.71 -2.34
CA MET A 106 11.15 -5.92 -2.22
C MET A 106 12.51 -5.72 -2.87
N MET A 107 12.55 -5.10 -4.04
CA MET A 107 13.81 -4.83 -4.75
C MET A 107 14.71 -3.85 -4.00
N ASP A 108 14.14 -2.79 -3.42
CA ASP A 108 14.91 -1.84 -2.60
C ASP A 108 15.55 -2.56 -1.41
N LYS A 109 14.79 -3.39 -0.69
CA LYS A 109 15.31 -4.20 0.42
C LYS A 109 16.38 -5.22 -0.01
N LEU A 110 16.20 -5.85 -1.19
CA LEU A 110 17.17 -6.79 -1.74
C LEU A 110 18.51 -6.11 -2.02
N ARG A 111 18.49 -4.94 -2.62
CA ARG A 111 19.68 -4.13 -2.93
C ARG A 111 20.38 -3.61 -1.68
N ASP A 112 19.60 -3.23 -0.66
CA ASP A 112 20.15 -2.75 0.61
C ASP A 112 20.83 -3.88 1.40
N LYS A 113 20.26 -5.09 1.33
CA LYS A 113 20.76 -6.26 2.04
C LYS A 113 22.01 -6.85 1.40
N GLU A 114 22.08 -6.87 0.07
CA GLU A 114 23.19 -7.46 -0.69
C GLU A 114 23.66 -6.50 -1.80
N PRO A 115 24.66 -5.66 -1.52
CA PRO A 115 25.17 -4.71 -2.50
C PRO A 115 25.76 -5.34 -3.78
N ASN A 116 26.14 -6.64 -3.73
CA ASN A 116 26.63 -7.38 -4.89
C ASN A 116 25.52 -8.10 -5.68
N ALA A 117 24.25 -7.92 -5.29
CA ALA A 117 23.16 -8.63 -5.94
C ALA A 117 22.62 -7.90 -7.17
N VAL A 118 22.11 -8.71 -8.09
CA VAL A 118 21.21 -8.31 -9.16
C VAL A 118 19.92 -9.10 -8.98
N GLY A 119 18.81 -8.38 -8.84
CA GLY A 119 17.48 -8.99 -8.72
C GLY A 119 16.66 -8.83 -9.99
N ALA A 120 15.96 -9.88 -10.39
CA ALA A 120 14.92 -9.84 -11.40
C ALA A 120 13.65 -10.49 -10.82
N LEU A 121 12.71 -9.66 -10.42
CA LEU A 121 11.44 -10.08 -9.81
C LEU A 121 10.31 -9.91 -10.83
N ILE A 122 9.57 -10.96 -11.06
CA ILE A 122 8.38 -10.95 -11.91
C ILE A 122 7.18 -11.10 -11.01
N GLY A 123 6.25 -10.15 -11.09
CA GLY A 123 4.99 -10.19 -10.36
C GLY A 123 3.79 -10.17 -11.30
N THR A 124 2.71 -10.85 -10.90
CA THR A 124 1.42 -10.74 -11.59
C THR A 124 0.31 -10.48 -10.58
N ASP A 125 -0.61 -9.58 -10.93
CA ASP A 125 -1.83 -9.33 -10.18
C ASP A 125 -3.05 -10.08 -10.74
N GLY A 126 -2.81 -11.00 -11.68
CA GLY A 126 -3.83 -11.78 -12.37
C GLY A 126 -4.25 -11.18 -13.72
N SER A 127 -4.06 -9.88 -13.94
CA SER A 127 -4.39 -9.19 -15.20
C SER A 127 -3.14 -8.69 -15.93
N LYS A 128 -2.12 -8.32 -15.19
CA LYS A 128 -0.90 -7.72 -15.71
C LYS A 128 0.33 -8.36 -15.09
N THR A 129 1.32 -8.65 -15.93
CA THR A 129 2.65 -9.08 -15.48
C THR A 129 3.59 -7.88 -15.47
N THR A 130 4.29 -7.71 -14.36
CA THR A 130 5.27 -6.64 -14.14
C THR A 130 6.63 -7.27 -13.87
N LEU A 131 7.66 -6.83 -14.58
CA LEU A 131 9.05 -7.16 -14.32
C LEU A 131 9.72 -5.99 -13.60
N ALA A 132 10.40 -6.28 -12.50
CA ALA A 132 11.24 -5.32 -11.79
C ALA A 132 12.68 -5.86 -11.75
N VAL A 133 13.64 -5.05 -12.19
CA VAL A 133 15.07 -5.37 -12.13
C VAL A 133 15.77 -4.35 -11.26
N GLY A 134 16.58 -4.82 -10.33
CA GLY A 134 17.40 -3.97 -9.46
C GLY A 134 18.84 -4.43 -9.41
N VAL A 135 19.74 -3.47 -9.29
CA VAL A 135 21.19 -3.70 -9.24
C VAL A 135 21.75 -3.06 -7.98
N GLY A 136 22.41 -3.84 -7.15
CA GLY A 136 23.06 -3.39 -5.93
C GLY A 136 24.26 -2.46 -6.23
N LYS A 137 24.66 -1.68 -5.25
CA LYS A 137 25.67 -0.60 -5.40
C LYS A 137 27.00 -1.11 -5.97
N ASN A 138 27.48 -2.26 -5.50
CA ASN A 138 28.75 -2.84 -5.96
C ASN A 138 28.63 -3.42 -7.37
N ALA A 139 27.50 -4.08 -7.67
CA ALA A 139 27.21 -4.59 -9.00
C ALA A 139 27.07 -3.45 -10.03
N LEU A 140 26.49 -2.32 -9.61
CA LEU A 140 26.40 -1.11 -10.43
C LEU A 140 27.80 -0.52 -10.72
N ALA A 141 28.68 -0.47 -9.72
CA ALA A 141 30.08 0.00 -9.89
C ALA A 141 30.87 -0.88 -10.89
N ARG A 142 30.47 -2.15 -11.05
CA ARG A 142 31.05 -3.08 -12.05
C ARG A 142 30.44 -2.93 -13.46
N GLY A 143 29.58 -1.93 -13.66
CA GLY A 143 29.00 -1.58 -14.96
C GLY A 143 27.66 -2.26 -15.28
N LEU A 144 27.08 -3.05 -14.38
CA LEU A 144 25.76 -3.64 -14.56
C LEU A 144 24.68 -2.54 -14.39
N LYS A 145 23.71 -2.53 -15.29
CA LYS A 145 22.64 -1.50 -15.31
C LYS A 145 21.28 -2.15 -15.43
N ALA A 146 20.38 -1.89 -14.47
CA ALA A 146 19.02 -2.43 -14.43
C ALA A 146 18.25 -2.12 -15.72
N GLY A 147 18.33 -0.88 -16.22
CA GLY A 147 17.65 -0.49 -17.46
C GLY A 147 18.10 -1.25 -18.72
N ALA A 148 19.36 -1.72 -18.78
CA ALA A 148 19.84 -2.58 -19.85
C ALA A 148 19.33 -4.02 -19.70
N LEU A 149 19.39 -4.54 -18.47
CA LEU A 149 18.95 -5.90 -18.15
C LEU A 149 17.43 -6.07 -18.37
N VAL A 150 16.63 -5.10 -17.91
CA VAL A 150 15.16 -5.16 -18.07
C VAL A 150 14.76 -5.16 -19.55
N LYS A 151 15.47 -4.40 -20.41
CA LYS A 151 15.21 -4.41 -21.86
C LYS A 151 15.45 -5.78 -22.47
N GLN A 152 16.54 -6.43 -22.09
CA GLN A 152 16.87 -7.76 -22.60
C GLN A 152 15.87 -8.82 -22.12
N ILE A 153 15.52 -8.81 -20.84
CA ILE A 153 14.57 -9.76 -20.26
C ILE A 153 13.16 -9.54 -20.83
N ALA A 154 12.72 -8.27 -20.92
CA ALA A 154 11.40 -7.95 -21.45
C ALA A 154 11.26 -8.30 -22.93
N ALA A 155 12.32 -8.15 -23.73
CA ALA A 155 12.31 -8.53 -25.15
C ALA A 155 12.07 -10.05 -25.35
N ILE A 156 12.62 -10.90 -24.47
CA ILE A 156 12.40 -12.35 -24.50
C ILE A 156 10.92 -12.67 -24.24
N ALA A 157 10.27 -11.89 -23.36
CA ALA A 157 8.86 -12.06 -23.00
C ALA A 157 7.89 -11.34 -23.96
N GLY A 158 8.37 -10.75 -25.04
CA GLY A 158 7.54 -9.99 -25.98
C GLY A 158 7.05 -8.63 -25.42
N GLY A 159 7.66 -8.17 -24.34
CA GLY A 159 7.35 -6.92 -23.67
C GLY A 159 8.35 -5.81 -23.96
N ASN A 160 8.15 -4.68 -23.31
CA ASN A 160 9.09 -3.55 -23.38
C ASN A 160 9.44 -3.09 -21.95
N GLY A 161 10.65 -2.57 -21.78
CA GLY A 161 11.11 -2.14 -20.47
C GLY A 161 12.19 -1.07 -20.56
N GLY A 162 12.36 -0.34 -19.46
CA GLY A 162 13.38 0.70 -19.32
C GLY A 162 13.32 1.29 -17.91
N GLY A 163 14.36 2.01 -17.54
CA GLY A 163 14.41 2.63 -16.23
C GLY A 163 15.78 3.21 -15.90
N LYS A 164 16.00 3.46 -14.63
CA LYS A 164 17.25 3.99 -14.10
C LYS A 164 18.35 2.90 -14.09
N PRO A 165 19.62 3.30 -13.95
CA PRO A 165 20.71 2.32 -13.87
C PRO A 165 20.61 1.35 -12.69
N ASP A 166 20.06 1.80 -11.57
CA ASP A 166 19.94 1.05 -10.34
C ASP A 166 18.62 0.30 -10.19
N PHE A 167 17.56 0.77 -10.89
CA PHE A 167 16.21 0.19 -10.84
C PHE A 167 15.45 0.43 -12.16
N ALA A 168 14.81 -0.59 -12.66
CA ALA A 168 13.98 -0.54 -13.87
C ALA A 168 12.82 -1.55 -13.80
#